data_275d816d5f8c42a809888ca905110069
#
_entry.id   275d816d5f8c42a809888ca905110069
#
_cell.length_a   1.000
_cell.length_b   1.000
_cell.length_c   1.000
_cell.angle_alpha   90.00
_cell.angle_beta   90.00
_cell.angle_gamma   90.00
#
_symmetry.space_group_name_H-M   'P 1'
#
loop_
_entity.id
_entity.type
_entity.pdbx_description
1 polymer ?
#
loop_
_entity_poly.entity_id
_entity_poly.type
_entity_poly.pdbx_seq_one_letter_code
_entity_poly.pdbx_strand_id
1 'polypeptide(L)'
;MNARISRLSSLFVVATVGLVFTVASPAGAAEAPVGLGTDAGFAVFAGTTITNTGPTLIGGDLGLSPGSAVVGFPPGLVNGVQHVTDAVAAQAQVDLTAAYLDAAGRTPVTPTGPDLSGETLVSGVYSADAMSLTGTVTLDAQGDPAAAFVFQAASTLITGSTSVVSLINGANPCNVFWQVTSSATLGTNSTFVGTSMALTSLSAQTGANVTCRLLARNGAVTLDSNVITGGANCAVAPPAATTTTAAPTTIVAAPTTVAAVPTSVVLPRTGASSAVTEWAALFAVAAGGTTLLLLRRKPRRPVV
;
A
#
# COMPACT_ATOMS: atom_id res chain seq x y z
N MET A 1 -4.57 96.44 27.80
CA MET A 1 -5.60 95.43 27.44
C MET A 1 -4.90 94.40 26.61
N ASN A 2 -4.43 93.30 27.24
CA ASN A 2 -3.68 92.22 26.59
C ASN A 2 -4.48 90.91 26.68
N ALA A 3 -5.06 90.47 25.57
CA ALA A 3 -5.75 89.23 25.47
C ALA A 3 -4.74 88.10 25.18
N ARG A 4 -4.57 87.17 26.10
CA ARG A 4 -3.77 85.94 25.90
C ARG A 4 -4.64 84.87 25.25
N ILE A 5 -4.27 84.45 24.04
CA ILE A 5 -4.87 83.33 23.34
C ILE A 5 -4.12 82.10 23.76
N SER A 6 -4.83 81.22 24.53
CA SER A 6 -4.36 79.88 24.90
C SER A 6 -4.62 78.89 23.77
N ARG A 7 -3.51 78.36 23.20
CA ARG A 7 -3.61 77.27 22.20
C ARG A 7 -3.65 75.94 22.93
N LEU A 8 -4.79 75.23 22.87
CA LEU A 8 -4.90 73.84 23.24
C LEU A 8 -4.33 72.97 22.09
N SER A 9 -3.23 72.31 22.32
CA SER A 9 -2.68 71.30 21.44
C SER A 9 -3.33 69.94 21.78
N SER A 10 -4.25 69.48 20.96
CA SER A 10 -4.84 68.13 21.06
C SER A 10 -3.86 67.10 20.45
N LEU A 11 -3.32 66.28 21.32
CA LEU A 11 -2.45 65.13 20.93
C LEU A 11 -3.36 63.97 20.49
N PHE A 12 -3.41 63.73 19.18
CA PHE A 12 -4.07 62.54 18.62
C PHE A 12 -3.09 61.38 18.70
N VAL A 13 -3.34 60.41 19.58
CA VAL A 13 -2.67 59.13 19.62
C VAL A 13 -3.39 58.19 18.65
N VAL A 14 -2.79 57.99 17.50
CA VAL A 14 -3.26 56.96 16.53
C VAL A 14 -2.70 55.60 17.00
N ALA A 15 -3.56 54.78 17.62
CA ALA A 15 -3.25 53.42 17.93
C ALA A 15 -3.39 52.57 16.65
N THR A 16 -2.27 52.26 16.00
CA THR A 16 -2.24 51.27 14.90
C THR A 16 -2.34 49.85 15.48
N VAL A 17 -3.53 49.28 15.43
CA VAL A 17 -3.73 47.85 15.69
C VAL A 17 -3.16 47.11 14.50
N GLY A 18 -1.95 46.55 14.64
CA GLY A 18 -1.34 45.66 13.67
C GLY A 18 -2.10 44.33 13.65
N LEU A 19 -2.90 44.12 12.61
CA LEU A 19 -3.54 42.84 12.34
C LEU A 19 -2.46 41.88 11.84
N VAL A 20 -1.94 41.01 12.72
CA VAL A 20 -1.03 39.92 12.37
C VAL A 20 -1.86 38.83 11.64
N PHE A 21 -1.82 38.85 10.32
CA PHE A 21 -2.30 37.70 9.52
C PHE A 21 -1.31 36.56 9.71
N THR A 22 -1.62 35.59 10.57
CA THR A 22 -0.97 34.30 10.55
C THR A 22 -1.46 33.57 9.29
N VAL A 23 -0.64 33.53 8.26
CA VAL A 23 -0.86 32.66 7.09
C VAL A 23 -0.68 31.25 7.62
N ALA A 24 -1.78 30.57 7.96
CA ALA A 24 -1.75 29.14 8.16
C ALA A 24 -1.35 28.53 6.81
N SER A 25 -0.13 28.00 6.70
CA SER A 25 0.22 27.12 5.58
C SER A 25 -0.83 26.02 5.53
N PRO A 26 -1.42 25.71 4.36
CA PRO A 26 -2.28 24.55 4.25
C PRO A 26 -1.42 23.36 4.71
N ALA A 27 -1.83 22.70 5.79
CA ALA A 27 -1.31 21.40 6.12
C ALA A 27 -1.66 20.52 4.91
N GLY A 28 -0.68 20.20 4.07
CA GLY A 28 -0.86 19.24 3.00
C GLY A 28 -1.45 17.99 3.64
N ALA A 29 -2.53 17.45 3.06
CA ALA A 29 -3.08 16.19 3.55
C ALA A 29 -1.94 15.18 3.60
N ALA A 30 -1.74 14.53 4.75
CA ALA A 30 -0.72 13.49 4.88
C ALA A 30 -0.95 12.43 3.80
N GLU A 31 0.14 11.96 3.18
CA GLU A 31 0.07 10.90 2.17
C GLU A 31 -0.55 9.66 2.79
N ALA A 32 -1.54 9.07 2.12
CA ALA A 32 -2.21 7.88 2.64
C ALA A 32 -1.34 6.62 2.39
N PRO A 33 -1.38 5.62 3.28
CA PRO A 33 -0.70 4.34 3.02
C PRO A 33 -1.20 3.66 1.74
N VAL A 34 -0.31 2.90 1.06
CA VAL A 34 -0.67 2.07 -0.10
C VAL A 34 -1.47 0.85 0.36
N GLY A 35 -2.62 0.62 -0.27
CA GLY A 35 -3.44 -0.55 0.02
C GLY A 35 -2.84 -1.82 -0.58
N LEU A 36 -2.47 -2.78 0.28
CA LEU A 36 -1.81 -4.02 -0.14
C LEU A 36 -2.78 -5.19 -0.38
N GLY A 37 -4.07 -5.06 -0.03
CA GLY A 37 -5.02 -6.16 -0.17
C GLY A 37 -4.52 -7.43 0.49
N THR A 38 -4.57 -8.54 -0.22
CA THR A 38 -4.11 -9.86 0.25
C THR A 38 -2.60 -9.89 0.55
N ASP A 39 -1.78 -9.02 -0.13
CA ASP A 39 -0.33 -8.94 0.14
C ASP A 39 0.00 -8.45 1.55
N ALA A 40 -0.96 -7.90 2.27
CA ALA A 40 -0.75 -7.48 3.66
C ALA A 40 -0.31 -8.62 4.59
N GLY A 41 -0.67 -9.88 4.31
CA GLY A 41 -0.26 -11.07 5.05
C GLY A 41 1.13 -11.60 4.67
N PHE A 42 1.58 -11.33 3.47
CA PHE A 42 2.85 -11.85 2.96
C PHE A 42 4.05 -11.07 3.48
N ALA A 43 5.09 -11.79 3.88
CA ALA A 43 6.42 -11.25 4.14
C ALA A 43 7.29 -11.30 2.87
N VAL A 44 7.12 -12.36 2.08
CA VAL A 44 7.83 -12.57 0.82
C VAL A 44 6.83 -13.04 -0.23
N PHE A 45 6.84 -12.37 -1.40
CA PHE A 45 6.05 -12.79 -2.56
C PHE A 45 6.87 -12.67 -3.85
N ALA A 46 6.72 -13.66 -4.74
CA ALA A 46 7.41 -13.65 -6.03
C ALA A 46 6.51 -14.10 -7.19
N GLY A 47 6.86 -13.63 -8.39
CA GLY A 47 6.19 -14.03 -9.63
C GLY A 47 6.71 -15.34 -10.22
N THR A 48 8.02 -15.63 -10.10
CA THR A 48 8.64 -16.79 -10.78
C THR A 48 9.23 -17.82 -9.86
N THR A 49 10.13 -17.43 -8.94
CA THR A 49 10.83 -18.34 -8.04
C THR A 49 11.16 -17.65 -6.73
N ILE A 50 11.25 -18.43 -5.64
CA ILE A 50 11.86 -17.99 -4.39
C ILE A 50 13.01 -18.93 -4.10
N THR A 51 14.21 -18.35 -3.99
CA THR A 51 15.44 -19.10 -3.67
C THR A 51 16.05 -18.56 -2.40
N ASN A 52 16.37 -19.46 -1.48
CA ASN A 52 17.03 -19.12 -0.23
C ASN A 52 18.31 -19.90 -0.06
N THR A 53 19.33 -19.24 0.48
CA THR A 53 20.58 -19.83 0.97
C THR A 53 20.71 -19.48 2.45
N GLY A 54 21.10 -20.46 3.26
CA GLY A 54 21.31 -20.25 4.68
C GLY A 54 20.03 -20.14 5.52
N PRO A 55 20.15 -19.85 6.83
CA PRO A 55 19.07 -19.89 7.80
C PRO A 55 18.21 -18.61 7.80
N THR A 56 17.55 -18.31 6.70
CA THR A 56 16.61 -17.20 6.61
C THR A 56 15.36 -17.45 7.48
N LEU A 57 14.92 -16.43 8.20
CA LEU A 57 13.67 -16.44 8.98
C LEU A 57 12.63 -15.50 8.35
N ILE A 58 11.50 -16.05 7.95
CA ILE A 58 10.35 -15.31 7.40
C ILE A 58 9.24 -15.28 8.44
N GLY A 59 8.90 -14.09 8.94
CA GLY A 59 7.95 -13.85 10.03
C GLY A 59 6.49 -13.75 9.60
N GLY A 60 6.17 -13.96 8.33
CA GLY A 60 4.81 -13.93 7.77
C GLY A 60 4.65 -15.00 6.69
N ASP A 61 3.62 -14.85 5.84
CA ASP A 61 3.37 -15.77 4.74
C ASP A 61 4.40 -15.65 3.62
N LEU A 62 4.64 -16.74 2.92
CA LEU A 62 5.45 -16.80 1.71
C LEU A 62 4.53 -17.13 0.53
N GLY A 63 4.55 -16.32 -0.52
CA GLY A 63 3.70 -16.48 -1.70
C GLY A 63 4.47 -16.59 -2.99
N LEU A 64 3.97 -17.44 -3.89
CA LEU A 64 4.52 -17.61 -5.23
C LEU A 64 3.41 -17.87 -6.25
N SER A 65 3.28 -17.00 -7.24
CA SER A 65 2.35 -17.17 -8.38
C SER A 65 2.77 -16.25 -9.54
N PRO A 66 2.74 -16.70 -10.81
CA PRO A 66 2.38 -18.04 -11.30
C PRO A 66 3.50 -19.08 -11.19
N GLY A 67 4.70 -18.70 -10.75
CA GLY A 67 5.81 -19.61 -10.50
C GLY A 67 5.50 -20.66 -9.44
N SER A 68 6.25 -21.77 -9.42
CA SER A 68 6.00 -22.89 -8.51
C SER A 68 7.25 -23.37 -7.75
N ALA A 69 8.42 -22.79 -8.00
CA ALA A 69 9.66 -23.24 -7.40
C ALA A 69 10.05 -22.41 -6.16
N VAL A 70 9.90 -23.01 -4.99
CA VAL A 70 10.41 -22.52 -3.71
C VAL A 70 11.55 -23.42 -3.28
N VAL A 71 12.77 -22.87 -3.13
CA VAL A 71 13.99 -23.62 -2.87
C VAL A 71 14.70 -23.06 -1.64
N GLY A 72 15.32 -23.95 -0.84
CA GLY A 72 16.11 -23.56 0.33
C GLY A 72 15.28 -23.42 1.63
N PHE A 73 14.12 -24.05 1.70
CA PHE A 73 13.30 -24.15 2.89
C PHE A 73 12.99 -25.64 3.22
N PRO A 74 13.84 -26.30 4.07
CA PRO A 74 14.97 -25.79 4.86
C PRO A 74 16.24 -25.50 4.03
N PRO A 75 17.28 -24.78 4.59
CA PRO A 75 17.40 -24.35 6.00
C PRO A 75 16.60 -23.09 6.37
N GLY A 76 16.01 -22.37 5.40
CA GLY A 76 15.10 -21.28 5.71
C GLY A 76 13.86 -21.76 6.47
N LEU A 77 13.30 -20.87 7.29
CA LEU A 77 12.09 -21.11 8.06
C LEU A 77 11.02 -20.08 7.71
N VAL A 78 9.79 -20.55 7.51
CA VAL A 78 8.61 -19.70 7.30
C VAL A 78 7.67 -19.91 8.48
N ASN A 79 7.43 -18.85 9.26
CA ASN A 79 6.52 -18.88 10.41
C ASN A 79 5.04 -18.78 9.99
N GLY A 80 4.78 -18.29 8.79
CA GLY A 80 3.45 -18.21 8.19
C GLY A 80 3.13 -19.41 7.31
N VAL A 81 2.15 -19.23 6.44
CA VAL A 81 1.72 -20.23 5.45
C VAL A 81 2.48 -20.04 4.14
N GLN A 82 2.81 -21.13 3.46
CA GLN A 82 3.35 -21.09 2.11
C GLN A 82 2.21 -21.26 1.09
N HIS A 83 1.94 -20.23 0.34
CA HIS A 83 0.95 -20.19 -0.74
C HIS A 83 1.65 -20.29 -2.09
N VAL A 84 1.63 -21.47 -2.69
CA VAL A 84 2.32 -21.72 -3.97
C VAL A 84 1.29 -22.13 -5.02
N THR A 85 1.09 -21.29 -6.02
CA THR A 85 0.13 -21.50 -7.12
C THR A 85 -1.31 -21.74 -6.68
N ASP A 86 -1.66 -21.42 -5.46
CA ASP A 86 -3.03 -21.53 -4.95
C ASP A 86 -3.85 -20.23 -5.20
N ALA A 87 -5.12 -20.25 -4.82
CA ALA A 87 -6.02 -19.13 -5.05
C ALA A 87 -5.62 -17.87 -4.26
N VAL A 88 -5.00 -18.05 -3.07
CA VAL A 88 -4.53 -16.93 -2.24
C VAL A 88 -3.35 -16.23 -2.91
N ALA A 89 -2.35 -17.02 -3.38
CA ALA A 89 -1.23 -16.46 -4.12
C ALA A 89 -1.65 -15.83 -5.47
N ALA A 90 -2.64 -16.40 -6.14
CA ALA A 90 -3.18 -15.83 -7.37
C ALA A 90 -3.87 -14.49 -7.12
N GLN A 91 -4.62 -14.34 -6.03
CA GLN A 91 -5.23 -13.06 -5.65
C GLN A 91 -4.17 -12.05 -5.21
N ALA A 92 -3.16 -12.46 -4.45
CA ALA A 92 -2.04 -11.61 -4.05
C ALA A 92 -1.31 -11.01 -5.28
N GLN A 93 -1.11 -11.77 -6.34
CA GLN A 93 -0.53 -11.26 -7.60
C GLN A 93 -1.36 -10.14 -8.24
N VAL A 94 -2.68 -10.20 -8.12
CA VAL A 94 -3.59 -9.14 -8.59
C VAL A 94 -3.48 -7.91 -7.71
N ASP A 95 -3.51 -8.12 -6.39
CA ASP A 95 -3.46 -7.05 -5.40
C ASP A 95 -2.10 -6.33 -5.43
N LEU A 96 -0.98 -7.08 -5.56
CA LEU A 96 0.35 -6.50 -5.76
C LEU A 96 0.42 -5.62 -7.00
N THR A 97 -0.25 -6.03 -8.07
CA THR A 97 -0.33 -5.21 -9.28
C THR A 97 -1.04 -3.88 -9.00
N ALA A 98 -2.15 -3.92 -8.28
CA ALA A 98 -2.90 -2.72 -7.92
C ALA A 98 -2.09 -1.81 -6.97
N ALA A 99 -1.47 -2.38 -5.94
CA ALA A 99 -0.62 -1.65 -4.99
C ALA A 99 0.60 -1.01 -5.67
N TYR A 100 1.24 -1.74 -6.59
CA TYR A 100 2.36 -1.23 -7.38
C TYR A 100 1.96 -0.03 -8.23
N LEU A 101 0.82 -0.11 -8.93
CA LEU A 101 0.31 0.97 -9.78
C LEU A 101 -0.17 2.16 -8.96
N ASP A 102 -0.79 1.94 -7.79
CA ASP A 102 -1.13 3.00 -6.86
C ASP A 102 0.12 3.76 -6.42
N ALA A 103 1.15 3.06 -5.93
CA ALA A 103 2.40 3.69 -5.50
C ALA A 103 3.09 4.45 -6.65
N ALA A 104 3.10 3.89 -7.87
CA ALA A 104 3.70 4.51 -9.05
C ALA A 104 2.95 5.76 -9.54
N GLY A 105 1.64 5.84 -9.31
CA GLY A 105 0.79 6.93 -9.77
C GLY A 105 0.65 8.09 -8.79
N ARG A 106 1.26 8.03 -7.61
CA ARG A 106 1.08 9.05 -6.57
C ARG A 106 1.78 10.35 -6.89
N THR A 107 1.13 11.45 -6.57
CA THR A 107 1.59 12.83 -6.78
C THR A 107 1.07 13.73 -5.65
N PRO A 108 1.71 14.88 -5.35
CA PRO A 108 2.90 15.43 -6.01
C PRO A 108 4.17 14.66 -5.67
N VAL A 109 5.15 14.66 -6.56
CA VAL A 109 6.42 13.96 -6.39
C VAL A 109 7.52 14.94 -6.07
N THR A 110 8.33 14.65 -5.05
CA THR A 110 9.54 15.40 -4.73
C THR A 110 10.74 14.67 -5.32
N PRO A 111 11.45 15.24 -6.29
CA PRO A 111 12.68 14.65 -6.80
C PRO A 111 13.75 14.59 -5.69
N THR A 112 14.46 13.47 -5.61
CA THR A 112 15.63 13.31 -4.72
C THR A 112 16.90 13.09 -5.54
N GLY A 113 18.05 13.19 -4.85
CA GLY A 113 19.30 12.69 -5.42
C GLY A 113 19.25 11.16 -5.61
N PRO A 114 20.19 10.60 -6.37
CA PRO A 114 20.26 9.16 -6.57
C PRO A 114 20.62 8.40 -5.30
N ASP A 115 21.37 9.00 -4.37
CA ASP A 115 21.72 8.40 -3.07
C ASP A 115 20.96 9.16 -1.95
N LEU A 116 20.15 8.42 -1.21
CA LEU A 116 19.36 8.91 -0.09
C LEU A 116 20.17 9.03 1.21
N SER A 117 21.46 8.70 1.20
CA SER A 117 22.29 8.70 2.40
C SER A 117 22.46 10.10 2.99
N GLY A 118 22.21 10.22 4.29
CA GLY A 118 22.28 11.49 5.03
C GLY A 118 20.99 12.34 4.94
N GLU A 119 20.03 11.95 4.10
CA GLU A 119 18.76 12.67 3.99
C GLU A 119 17.89 12.41 5.22
N THR A 120 17.13 13.46 5.61
CA THR A 120 16.01 13.36 6.55
C THR A 120 14.75 13.78 5.82
N LEU A 121 13.86 12.82 5.60
CA LEU A 121 12.68 12.97 4.77
C LEU A 121 11.42 12.92 5.64
N VAL A 122 10.47 13.79 5.34
CA VAL A 122 9.14 13.81 5.98
C VAL A 122 8.14 13.00 5.15
N SER A 123 6.89 12.85 5.63
CA SER A 123 5.82 12.22 4.87
C SER A 123 5.70 12.80 3.45
N GLY A 124 5.59 11.94 2.44
CA GLY A 124 5.47 12.38 1.06
C GLY A 124 5.84 11.32 0.01
N VAL A 125 5.84 11.75 -1.24
CA VAL A 125 6.23 10.94 -2.40
C VAL A 125 7.55 11.45 -2.96
N TYR A 126 8.52 10.56 -3.13
CA TYR A 126 9.89 10.85 -3.55
C TYR A 126 10.25 10.05 -4.80
N SER A 127 10.98 10.67 -5.73
CA SER A 127 11.38 9.98 -6.95
C SER A 127 12.83 10.23 -7.34
N ALA A 128 13.43 9.21 -7.97
CA ALA A 128 14.69 9.30 -8.70
C ALA A 128 14.69 8.28 -9.84
N ASP A 129 15.59 8.46 -10.84
CA ASP A 129 15.75 7.49 -11.92
C ASP A 129 16.23 6.13 -11.38
N ALA A 130 17.31 6.13 -10.62
CA ALA A 130 17.77 5.01 -9.82
C ALA A 130 17.95 5.49 -8.39
N MET A 131 17.56 4.66 -7.42
CA MET A 131 17.75 4.97 -6.00
C MET A 131 18.85 4.12 -5.41
N SER A 132 19.69 4.72 -4.60
CA SER A 132 20.67 4.03 -3.78
C SER A 132 20.59 4.50 -2.33
N LEU A 133 21.10 3.66 -1.43
CA LEU A 133 21.26 3.99 -0.02
C LEU A 133 22.57 3.39 0.45
N THR A 134 23.65 4.17 0.48
CA THR A 134 24.96 3.68 0.90
C THR A 134 25.24 3.87 2.39
N GLY A 135 24.49 4.73 3.06
CA GLY A 135 24.58 5.06 4.48
C GLY A 135 23.23 4.95 5.19
N THR A 136 22.82 6.02 5.86
CA THR A 136 21.54 6.09 6.59
C THR A 136 20.62 7.12 5.95
N VAL A 137 19.37 6.74 5.68
CA VAL A 137 18.25 7.67 5.44
C VAL A 137 17.37 7.70 6.68
N THR A 138 16.92 8.88 7.08
CA THR A 138 16.03 9.07 8.22
C THR A 138 14.64 9.48 7.76
N LEU A 139 13.61 8.76 8.17
CA LEU A 139 12.20 9.04 7.88
C LEU A 139 11.55 9.63 9.11
N ASP A 140 11.13 10.88 9.03
CA ASP A 140 10.56 11.64 10.14
C ASP A 140 9.06 11.81 9.96
N ALA A 141 8.27 11.13 10.80
CA ALA A 141 6.81 11.27 10.78
C ALA A 141 6.31 12.57 11.42
N GLN A 142 7.19 13.37 11.99
CA GLN A 142 6.82 14.64 12.67
C GLN A 142 5.73 14.48 13.72
N GLY A 143 5.63 13.30 14.34
CA GLY A 143 4.62 12.96 15.35
C GLY A 143 3.29 12.44 14.77
N ASP A 144 3.15 12.29 13.46
CA ASP A 144 1.97 11.71 12.82
C ASP A 144 2.18 10.20 12.56
N PRO A 145 1.53 9.29 13.30
CA PRO A 145 1.67 7.85 13.09
C PRO A 145 1.04 7.36 11.78
N ALA A 146 0.22 8.19 11.11
CA ALA A 146 -0.36 7.90 9.81
C ALA A 146 0.54 8.37 8.65
N ALA A 147 1.63 9.08 8.92
CA ALA A 147 2.57 9.55 7.92
C ALA A 147 3.04 8.42 7.01
N ALA A 148 2.86 8.56 5.70
CA ALA A 148 3.32 7.61 4.71
C ALA A 148 4.47 8.18 3.88
N PHE A 149 5.39 7.28 3.50
CA PHE A 149 6.56 7.58 2.69
C PHE A 149 6.53 6.68 1.45
N VAL A 150 6.47 7.26 0.28
CA VAL A 150 6.41 6.51 -0.98
C VAL A 150 7.62 6.89 -1.83
N PHE A 151 8.45 5.91 -2.15
CA PHE A 151 9.62 6.06 -2.99
C PHE A 151 9.36 5.45 -4.37
N GLN A 152 9.56 6.23 -5.42
CA GLN A 152 9.38 5.81 -6.81
C GLN A 152 10.74 5.77 -7.51
N ALA A 153 11.32 4.58 -7.67
CA ALA A 153 12.54 4.37 -8.45
C ALA A 153 12.15 4.02 -9.89
N ALA A 154 12.43 4.91 -10.84
CA ALA A 154 12.13 4.67 -12.26
C ALA A 154 12.98 3.57 -12.88
N SER A 155 14.00 3.08 -12.19
CA SER A 155 14.87 1.98 -12.60
C SER A 155 15.10 1.01 -11.43
N THR A 156 16.22 1.13 -10.70
CA THR A 156 16.65 0.19 -9.67
C THR A 156 16.68 0.83 -8.29
N LEU A 157 16.56 -0.01 -7.25
CA LEU A 157 16.92 0.33 -5.88
C LEU A 157 18.11 -0.55 -5.43
N ILE A 158 19.20 0.08 -5.00
CA ILE A 158 20.37 -0.65 -4.52
C ILE A 158 20.79 -0.09 -3.16
N THR A 159 20.72 -0.92 -2.13
CA THR A 159 21.26 -0.51 -0.83
C THR A 159 22.66 -1.08 -0.64
N GLY A 160 23.53 -0.30 -0.03
CA GLY A 160 24.90 -0.73 0.31
C GLY A 160 24.91 -1.67 1.51
N SER A 161 26.08 -2.28 1.74
CA SER A 161 26.30 -3.07 2.94
C SER A 161 26.17 -2.20 4.20
N THR A 162 25.50 -2.72 5.23
CA THR A 162 25.26 -2.02 6.50
C THR A 162 24.48 -0.71 6.41
N SER A 163 23.86 -0.43 5.28
CA SER A 163 22.96 0.72 5.12
C SER A 163 21.73 0.61 6.01
N VAL A 164 21.15 1.75 6.39
CA VAL A 164 20.06 1.81 7.38
C VAL A 164 18.94 2.72 6.91
N VAL A 165 17.73 2.23 6.97
CA VAL A 165 16.52 3.06 6.97
C VAL A 165 16.11 3.28 8.43
N SER A 166 16.24 4.50 8.93
CA SER A 166 15.95 4.89 10.31
C SER A 166 14.60 5.58 10.40
N LEU A 167 13.80 5.22 11.38
CA LEU A 167 12.49 5.82 11.65
C LEU A 167 12.55 6.66 12.92
N ILE A 168 12.02 7.88 12.86
CA ILE A 168 11.94 8.78 14.01
C ILE A 168 10.55 9.42 14.16
N ASN A 169 10.28 10.01 15.32
CA ASN A 169 9.07 10.77 15.61
C ASN A 169 7.76 10.05 15.27
N GLY A 170 7.69 8.74 15.55
CA GLY A 170 6.47 7.95 15.38
C GLY A 170 6.27 7.40 13.97
N ALA A 171 7.27 7.46 13.09
CA ALA A 171 7.20 6.85 11.77
C ALA A 171 6.92 5.34 11.88
N ASN A 172 5.90 4.89 11.12
CA ASN A 172 5.47 3.51 11.13
C ASN A 172 6.12 2.74 9.96
N PRO A 173 6.83 1.64 10.21
CA PRO A 173 7.45 0.84 9.15
C PRO A 173 6.43 0.35 8.10
N CYS A 174 5.18 0.18 8.49
CA CYS A 174 4.11 -0.27 7.60
C CYS A 174 3.63 0.79 6.61
N ASN A 175 4.02 2.04 6.82
CA ASN A 175 3.66 3.17 5.96
C ASN A 175 4.84 3.60 5.06
N VAL A 176 5.87 2.76 4.94
CA VAL A 176 7.01 3.01 4.04
C VAL A 176 6.90 2.06 2.84
N PHE A 177 6.85 2.63 1.65
CA PHE A 177 6.65 1.90 0.39
C PHE A 177 7.73 2.26 -0.63
N TRP A 178 8.35 1.24 -1.22
CA TRP A 178 9.39 1.37 -2.24
C TRP A 178 8.87 0.75 -3.54
N GLN A 179 8.40 1.57 -4.46
CA GLN A 179 8.03 1.15 -5.80
C GLN A 179 9.27 1.20 -6.69
N VAL A 180 9.62 0.07 -7.32
CA VAL A 180 10.84 -0.08 -8.12
C VAL A 180 10.49 -0.63 -9.49
N THR A 181 10.78 0.12 -10.55
CA THR A 181 10.37 -0.23 -11.93
C THR A 181 11.19 -1.37 -12.53
N SER A 182 12.34 -1.71 -11.94
CA SER A 182 13.12 -2.87 -12.33
C SER A 182 13.34 -3.78 -11.12
N SER A 183 14.58 -3.96 -10.69
CA SER A 183 14.96 -4.85 -9.59
C SER A 183 15.48 -4.07 -8.39
N ALA A 184 15.31 -4.63 -7.19
CA ALA A 184 15.94 -4.12 -6.00
C ALA A 184 16.95 -5.10 -5.42
N THR A 185 18.07 -4.56 -4.90
CA THR A 185 19.12 -5.32 -4.21
C THR A 185 19.37 -4.69 -2.85
N LEU A 186 19.15 -5.47 -1.80
CA LEU A 186 19.46 -5.06 -0.43
C LEU A 186 20.83 -5.59 -0.05
N GLY A 187 21.73 -4.69 0.34
CA GLY A 187 23.12 -5.00 0.63
C GLY A 187 23.31 -5.85 1.89
N THR A 188 24.45 -6.48 1.98
CA THR A 188 24.85 -7.35 3.10
C THR A 188 24.71 -6.62 4.44
N ASN A 189 24.05 -7.27 5.42
CA ASN A 189 23.80 -6.73 6.77
C ASN A 189 23.11 -5.36 6.79
N SER A 190 22.39 -4.99 5.72
CA SER A 190 21.58 -3.77 5.71
C SER A 190 20.36 -3.91 6.63
N THR A 191 19.89 -2.78 7.16
CA THR A 191 18.64 -2.67 7.90
C THR A 191 17.63 -1.91 7.04
N PHE A 192 16.76 -2.65 6.40
CA PHE A 192 15.76 -2.12 5.49
C PHE A 192 14.38 -2.10 6.14
N VAL A 193 13.65 -1.01 5.93
CA VAL A 193 12.32 -0.82 6.50
C VAL A 193 11.33 -0.48 5.39
N GLY A 194 10.17 -1.13 5.44
CA GLY A 194 9.06 -0.89 4.56
C GLY A 194 8.75 -2.05 3.62
N THR A 195 7.77 -1.83 2.75
CA THR A 195 7.34 -2.76 1.72
C THR A 195 8.04 -2.43 0.40
N SER A 196 8.93 -3.30 -0.06
CA SER A 196 9.54 -3.18 -1.38
C SER A 196 8.70 -3.91 -2.42
N MET A 197 8.23 -3.18 -3.44
CA MET A 197 7.45 -3.69 -4.56
C MET A 197 8.28 -3.51 -5.84
N ALA A 198 8.97 -4.56 -6.26
CA ALA A 198 9.77 -4.53 -7.48
C ALA A 198 8.98 -5.12 -8.66
N LEU A 199 9.06 -4.45 -9.82
CA LEU A 199 8.42 -4.97 -11.03
C LEU A 199 9.10 -6.28 -11.49
N THR A 200 10.42 -6.36 -11.36
CA THR A 200 11.19 -7.54 -11.77
C THR A 200 11.57 -8.38 -10.56
N SER A 201 12.76 -8.26 -10.03
CA SER A 201 13.27 -9.16 -9.00
C SER A 201 13.74 -8.43 -7.75
N LEU A 202 13.76 -9.15 -6.64
CA LEU A 202 14.31 -8.70 -5.37
C LEU A 202 15.41 -9.63 -4.90
N SER A 203 16.52 -9.07 -4.46
CA SER A 203 17.63 -9.81 -3.86
C SER A 203 17.99 -9.21 -2.51
N ALA A 204 17.86 -9.99 -1.44
CA ALA A 204 18.37 -9.65 -0.14
C ALA A 204 19.68 -10.41 0.07
N GLN A 205 20.80 -9.68 0.09
CA GLN A 205 22.12 -10.26 0.29
C GLN A 205 22.29 -10.75 1.74
N THR A 206 23.40 -11.45 1.97
CA THR A 206 23.68 -12.13 3.24
C THR A 206 23.41 -11.24 4.45
N GLY A 207 22.53 -11.70 5.34
CA GLY A 207 22.25 -11.04 6.61
C GLY A 207 21.46 -9.74 6.52
N ALA A 208 20.94 -9.35 5.37
CA ALA A 208 20.05 -8.20 5.29
C ALA A 208 18.79 -8.43 6.14
N ASN A 209 18.47 -7.44 7.00
CA ASN A 209 17.29 -7.45 7.86
C ASN A 209 16.20 -6.58 7.24
N VAL A 210 15.00 -7.13 7.11
CA VAL A 210 13.87 -6.45 6.49
C VAL A 210 12.72 -6.36 7.49
N THR A 211 12.40 -5.14 7.88
CA THR A 211 11.16 -4.88 8.62
C THR A 211 10.07 -4.58 7.60
N CYS A 212 9.15 -5.49 7.43
CA CYS A 212 8.00 -5.59 6.56
C CYS A 212 8.20 -6.56 5.38
N ARG A 213 8.20 -6.14 4.09
CA ARG A 213 7.91 -7.07 2.98
C ARG A 213 8.84 -6.94 1.80
N LEU A 214 9.04 -8.06 1.11
CA LEU A 214 9.71 -8.14 -0.19
C LEU A 214 8.75 -8.76 -1.21
N LEU A 215 8.21 -7.95 -2.13
CA LEU A 215 7.18 -8.33 -3.09
C LEU A 215 7.70 -8.11 -4.52
N ALA A 216 8.09 -9.18 -5.21
CA ALA A 216 8.53 -9.16 -6.61
C ALA A 216 7.37 -9.55 -7.52
N ARG A 217 6.87 -8.59 -8.33
CA ARG A 217 5.67 -8.81 -9.12
C ARG A 217 5.85 -9.85 -10.24
N ASN A 218 6.90 -9.70 -11.06
CA ASN A 218 7.09 -10.55 -12.25
C ASN A 218 8.28 -11.49 -12.13
N GLY A 219 9.20 -11.22 -11.21
CA GLY A 219 10.48 -11.92 -11.14
C GLY A 219 10.65 -12.76 -9.89
N ALA A 220 11.89 -13.02 -9.55
CA ALA A 220 12.29 -13.86 -8.45
C ALA A 220 12.56 -13.05 -7.17
N VAL A 221 12.46 -13.74 -6.02
CA VAL A 221 13.05 -13.28 -4.76
C VAL A 221 14.20 -14.21 -4.38
N THR A 222 15.38 -13.62 -4.13
CA THR A 222 16.57 -14.35 -3.70
C THR A 222 16.96 -13.89 -2.29
N LEU A 223 17.15 -14.84 -1.41
CA LEU A 223 17.43 -14.64 0.02
C LEU A 223 18.68 -15.36 0.44
N ASP A 224 19.41 -14.79 1.41
CA ASP A 224 20.57 -15.40 2.03
C ASP A 224 20.70 -14.99 3.50
N SER A 225 20.38 -15.93 4.40
CA SER A 225 20.55 -15.73 5.86
C SER A 225 19.87 -14.45 6.40
N ASN A 226 18.67 -14.16 5.90
CA ASN A 226 17.93 -12.92 6.19
C ASN A 226 16.96 -13.09 7.37
N VAL A 227 16.59 -11.96 7.97
CA VAL A 227 15.42 -11.86 8.86
C VAL A 227 14.41 -10.92 8.23
N ILE A 228 13.21 -11.43 7.92
CA ILE A 228 12.13 -10.67 7.31
C ILE A 228 10.92 -10.76 8.24
N THR A 229 10.56 -9.65 8.88
CA THR A 229 9.55 -9.67 9.97
C THR A 229 8.12 -9.84 9.47
N GLY A 230 7.86 -9.50 8.21
CA GLY A 230 6.59 -9.75 7.53
C GLY A 230 5.44 -8.85 7.97
N GLY A 231 4.26 -9.24 7.49
CA GLY A 231 3.05 -8.43 7.60
C GLY A 231 2.38 -8.42 8.97
N ALA A 232 2.65 -9.38 9.85
CA ALA A 232 1.98 -9.44 11.16
C ALA A 232 2.25 -8.21 12.04
N ASN A 233 3.42 -7.58 11.89
CA ASN A 233 3.77 -6.34 12.57
C ASN A 233 3.40 -5.09 11.77
N CYS A 234 2.86 -5.29 10.57
CA CYS A 234 2.40 -4.29 9.64
C CYS A 234 0.88 -4.35 9.39
N ALA A 235 0.12 -4.92 10.30
CA ALA A 235 -1.33 -4.78 10.25
C ALA A 235 -1.66 -3.29 10.36
N VAL A 236 -1.98 -2.67 9.23
CA VAL A 236 -2.53 -1.31 9.24
C VAL A 236 -3.81 -1.39 10.05
N ALA A 237 -3.84 -0.70 11.19
CA ALA A 237 -5.11 -0.50 11.88
C ALA A 237 -6.10 0.06 10.83
N PRO A 238 -7.31 -0.51 10.70
CA PRO A 238 -8.31 0.05 9.80
C PRO A 238 -8.39 1.55 10.09
N PRO A 239 -8.49 2.43 9.08
CA PRO A 239 -8.68 3.84 9.31
C PRO A 239 -9.82 3.98 10.30
N ALA A 240 -9.55 4.69 11.40
CA ALA A 240 -10.57 4.94 12.43
C ALA A 240 -11.80 5.43 11.69
N ALA A 241 -12.91 4.68 11.79
CA ALA A 241 -14.15 5.06 11.16
C ALA A 241 -14.43 6.49 11.60
N THR A 242 -14.36 7.42 10.67
CA THR A 242 -14.76 8.81 10.89
C THR A 242 -16.22 8.75 11.31
N THR A 243 -16.46 8.75 12.59
CA THR A 243 -17.81 8.92 13.13
C THR A 243 -18.20 10.32 12.73
N THR A 244 -18.86 10.44 11.57
CA THR A 244 -19.56 11.66 11.20
C THR A 244 -20.66 11.79 12.25
N THR A 245 -20.40 12.59 13.29
CA THR A 245 -21.42 13.00 14.23
C THR A 245 -22.44 13.76 13.41
N ALA A 246 -23.52 13.07 13.04
CA ALA A 246 -24.66 13.73 12.43
C ALA A 246 -25.15 14.78 13.41
N ALA A 247 -25.21 16.03 12.97
CA ALA A 247 -25.79 17.11 13.75
C ALA A 247 -27.20 16.70 14.21
N PRO A 248 -27.60 17.01 15.45
CA PRO A 248 -28.94 16.66 15.93
C PRO A 248 -29.98 17.36 15.06
N THR A 249 -30.69 16.59 14.27
CA THR A 249 -31.87 17.08 13.55
C THR A 249 -32.96 17.31 14.57
N THR A 250 -33.24 18.56 14.84
CA THR A 250 -34.39 18.98 15.68
C THR A 250 -35.65 18.53 14.96
N ILE A 251 -36.28 17.44 15.40
CA ILE A 251 -37.58 16.99 14.92
C ILE A 251 -38.62 17.91 15.57
N VAL A 252 -39.13 18.85 14.80
CA VAL A 252 -40.34 19.59 15.18
C VAL A 252 -41.51 18.60 15.07
N ALA A 253 -42.06 18.21 16.21
CA ALA A 253 -43.23 17.35 16.28
C ALA A 253 -44.43 18.07 15.69
N ALA A 254 -45.01 17.52 14.59
CA ALA A 254 -46.28 17.91 14.08
C ALA A 254 -47.42 17.32 14.93
N PRO A 255 -48.57 18.01 15.10
CA PRO A 255 -49.64 17.55 16.00
C PRO A 255 -50.33 16.30 15.44
N THR A 256 -50.44 15.28 16.31
CA THR A 256 -51.10 14.02 16.06
C THR A 256 -52.61 14.22 16.01
N THR A 257 -53.22 14.10 14.84
CA THR A 257 -54.68 13.90 14.68
C THR A 257 -54.96 12.41 14.84
N VAL A 258 -55.66 12.07 15.91
CA VAL A 258 -56.17 10.71 16.17
C VAL A 258 -57.33 10.45 15.21
N ALA A 259 -57.18 9.54 14.27
CA ALA A 259 -58.27 8.96 13.50
C ALA A 259 -58.60 7.55 13.98
N ALA A 260 -59.88 7.33 14.20
CA ALA A 260 -60.48 6.15 14.84
C ALA A 260 -60.26 4.85 14.03
N VAL A 261 -60.13 3.76 14.80
CA VAL A 261 -60.06 2.36 14.36
C VAL A 261 -61.45 1.90 13.93
N PRO A 262 -61.62 1.16 12.83
CA PRO A 262 -62.70 0.20 12.68
C PRO A 262 -62.19 -1.23 12.82
N THR A 263 -62.95 -1.94 13.59
CA THR A 263 -62.89 -3.31 14.05
C THR A 263 -63.06 -4.32 12.89
N SER A 264 -62.30 -5.41 13.00
CA SER A 264 -62.58 -6.78 12.55
C SER A 264 -63.13 -7.08 11.14
N VAL A 265 -62.34 -7.90 10.40
CA VAL A 265 -62.95 -8.93 9.51
C VAL A 265 -62.10 -10.21 9.56
N VAL A 266 -62.74 -11.22 9.94
CA VAL A 266 -62.73 -12.66 9.85
C VAL A 266 -61.89 -13.23 8.67
N LEU A 267 -61.08 -14.24 9.02
CA LEU A 267 -60.45 -15.22 8.11
C LEU A 267 -61.47 -16.16 7.49
N PRO A 268 -61.24 -16.66 6.29
CA PRO A 268 -61.58 -18.02 5.93
C PRO A 268 -60.36 -18.86 5.61
N ARG A 269 -60.33 -20.03 6.18
CA ARG A 269 -59.51 -21.19 5.85
C ARG A 269 -60.03 -21.83 4.57
N THR A 270 -59.13 -22.35 3.77
CA THR A 270 -59.14 -23.55 2.93
C THR A 270 -58.06 -23.34 1.89
N GLY A 271 -57.08 -24.14 1.63
CA GLY A 271 -57.07 -25.57 1.45
C GLY A 271 -56.43 -25.82 0.09
N ALA A 272 -55.41 -26.67 0.10
CA ALA A 272 -54.96 -27.52 -1.02
C ALA A 272 -54.01 -26.96 -2.10
N SER A 273 -52.85 -27.57 -2.08
CA SER A 273 -52.12 -28.35 -3.12
C SER A 273 -51.32 -27.60 -4.19
N SER A 274 -50.01 -27.89 -4.09
CA SER A 274 -49.11 -28.36 -5.15
C SER A 274 -49.12 -27.71 -6.53
N ALA A 275 -48.00 -27.05 -6.87
CA ALA A 275 -47.30 -27.30 -8.13
C ALA A 275 -45.88 -26.84 -8.04
N VAL A 276 -44.96 -27.81 -8.07
CA VAL A 276 -43.53 -27.67 -8.33
C VAL A 276 -43.43 -27.21 -9.81
N THR A 277 -42.83 -26.07 -10.07
CA THR A 277 -42.44 -25.71 -11.43
C THR A 277 -40.93 -25.57 -11.45
N GLU A 278 -40.24 -26.57 -11.96
CA GLU A 278 -38.84 -26.57 -12.33
C GLU A 278 -38.60 -25.53 -13.42
N TRP A 279 -37.66 -24.59 -13.18
CA TRP A 279 -37.08 -23.79 -14.24
C TRP A 279 -35.71 -24.39 -14.57
N ALA A 280 -35.68 -25.19 -15.63
CA ALA A 280 -34.45 -25.62 -16.28
C ALA A 280 -33.90 -24.44 -17.08
N ALA A 281 -32.76 -23.89 -16.64
CA ALA A 281 -31.99 -22.93 -17.42
C ALA A 281 -31.17 -23.66 -18.49
N LEU A 282 -31.54 -23.51 -19.73
CA LEU A 282 -30.83 -24.00 -20.92
C LEU A 282 -29.61 -23.11 -21.16
N PHE A 283 -28.39 -23.63 -20.96
CA PHE A 283 -27.16 -23.00 -21.45
C PHE A 283 -26.91 -23.49 -22.89
N ALA A 284 -27.09 -22.59 -23.84
CA ALA A 284 -26.67 -22.80 -25.23
C ALA A 284 -25.15 -22.59 -25.35
N VAL A 285 -24.39 -23.65 -25.58
CA VAL A 285 -22.99 -23.58 -25.98
C VAL A 285 -22.93 -23.32 -27.48
N ALA A 286 -22.50 -22.13 -27.87
CA ALA A 286 -22.16 -21.83 -29.26
C ALA A 286 -20.74 -22.34 -29.53
N ALA A 287 -20.65 -23.43 -30.27
CA ALA A 287 -19.40 -23.95 -30.79
C ALA A 287 -18.95 -23.10 -32.03
N GLY A 288 -17.99 -22.18 -31.78
CA GLY A 288 -17.25 -21.49 -32.84
C GLY A 288 -16.03 -22.29 -33.24
N GLY A 289 -16.10 -22.98 -34.39
CA GLY A 289 -14.99 -23.70 -34.98
C GLY A 289 -13.91 -22.74 -35.50
N THR A 290 -12.70 -22.85 -34.98
CA THR A 290 -11.51 -22.24 -35.58
C THR A 290 -10.67 -23.29 -36.26
N THR A 291 -10.56 -23.17 -37.56
CA THR A 291 -9.80 -24.03 -38.49
C THR A 291 -8.30 -23.87 -38.20
N LEU A 292 -7.66 -24.92 -37.74
CA LEU A 292 -6.22 -25.00 -37.52
C LEU A 292 -5.50 -25.25 -38.83
N LEU A 293 -4.82 -24.23 -39.39
CA LEU A 293 -3.99 -24.38 -40.60
C LEU A 293 -2.62 -24.95 -40.18
N LEU A 294 -2.42 -26.23 -40.41
CA LEU A 294 -1.15 -26.94 -40.24
C LEU A 294 -0.17 -26.56 -41.36
N LEU A 295 0.75 -25.61 -41.09
CA LEU A 295 1.92 -25.39 -41.95
C LEU A 295 2.99 -26.45 -41.69
N ARG A 296 3.07 -27.42 -42.60
CA ARG A 296 4.06 -28.50 -42.63
C ARG A 296 5.43 -27.91 -43.00
N ARG A 297 6.36 -27.76 -42.04
CA ARG A 297 7.77 -27.44 -42.34
C ARG A 297 8.53 -28.70 -42.76
N LYS A 298 9.10 -28.62 -43.96
CA LYS A 298 9.97 -29.62 -44.61
C LYS A 298 11.34 -29.68 -43.93
N PRO A 299 11.91 -30.83 -43.59
CA PRO A 299 13.25 -30.92 -43.03
C PRO A 299 14.33 -30.65 -44.08
N ARG A 300 15.30 -29.80 -43.75
CA ARG A 300 16.54 -29.62 -44.53
C ARG A 300 17.52 -30.73 -44.18
N ARG A 301 18.04 -31.40 -45.21
CA ARG A 301 19.14 -32.40 -45.13
C ARG A 301 20.46 -31.67 -44.89
N PRO A 302 21.40 -32.26 -44.11
CA PRO A 302 22.77 -31.76 -44.04
C PRO A 302 23.53 -32.09 -45.31
N VAL A 303 24.36 -31.14 -45.77
CA VAL A 303 25.38 -31.34 -46.78
C VAL A 303 26.70 -31.68 -46.11
N VAL A 304 27.35 -32.67 -46.63
CA VAL A 304 28.67 -33.23 -46.26
C VAL A 304 29.76 -32.16 -46.19
#